data_3aa57a127f95853cda4ffeea99b5d4bb
#
_entry.id   3aa57a127f95853cda4ffeea99b5d4bb
#
_cell.length_a   1.000
_cell.length_b   1.000
_cell.length_c   1.000
_cell.angle_alpha   90.00
_cell.angle_beta   90.00
_cell.angle_gamma   90.00
#
_symmetry.space_group_name_H-M   'P 1'
#
loop_
_entity.id
_entity.type
_entity.pdbx_description
1 polymer ?
#
loop_
_entity_poly.entity_id
_entity_poly.type
_entity_poly.pdbx_seq_one_letter_code
_entity_poly.pdbx_strand_id
1 'polypeptide(L)'
;MNTSHTPSAATAPQQSNAPMLMGSELLVKSLEAENVKYIWGYPGGAALYIYDALYKQESIRHLLVRHEQAAVHAADGYARATGDVGVAMVTSGPGATNTITGIATAYMDSIPLVVITAQVPLSLIGQDAFQECDTIGITRPIVK
;
A
#
# COMPACT_ATOMS: atom_id res chain seq x y z
N MET A 1 33.56 54.76 -11.88
CA MET A 1 32.34 54.47 -11.11
C MET A 1 32.23 52.96 -10.98
N ASN A 2 32.54 52.46 -9.79
CA ASN A 2 32.66 51.03 -9.54
C ASN A 2 31.41 50.59 -8.75
N THR A 3 30.46 49.90 -9.40
CA THR A 3 29.25 49.38 -8.76
C THR A 3 29.53 47.97 -8.28
N SER A 4 29.75 47.82 -6.99
CA SER A 4 29.85 46.52 -6.30
C SER A 4 28.49 45.86 -6.20
N HIS A 5 28.27 44.78 -6.96
CA HIS A 5 27.13 43.87 -6.77
C HIS A 5 27.42 42.91 -5.60
N THR A 6 26.70 43.09 -4.51
CA THR A 6 26.68 42.14 -3.40
C THR A 6 25.71 41.00 -3.78
N PRO A 7 26.11 39.72 -3.77
CA PRO A 7 25.17 38.62 -4.01
C PRO A 7 24.20 38.47 -2.84
N SER A 8 22.92 38.44 -3.15
CA SER A 8 21.84 38.13 -2.20
C SER A 8 22.04 36.72 -1.63
N ALA A 9 22.11 36.61 -0.31
CA ALA A 9 22.19 35.34 0.39
C ALA A 9 20.91 34.52 0.14
N ALA A 10 21.03 33.37 -0.51
CA ALA A 10 19.94 32.42 -0.66
C ALA A 10 19.52 31.92 0.74
N THR A 11 18.28 32.17 1.10
CA THR A 11 17.69 31.70 2.34
C THR A 11 17.63 30.17 2.31
N ALA A 12 18.29 29.51 3.25
CA ALA A 12 18.22 28.06 3.41
C ALA A 12 16.75 27.63 3.65
N PRO A 13 16.32 26.50 3.11
CA PRO A 13 14.95 26.02 3.29
C PRO A 13 14.70 25.81 4.79
N GLN A 14 13.67 26.46 5.31
CA GLN A 14 13.22 26.26 6.70
C GLN A 14 12.78 24.80 6.85
N GLN A 15 13.42 24.07 7.75
CA GLN A 15 12.99 22.74 8.14
C GLN A 15 11.58 22.87 8.73
N SER A 16 10.60 22.21 8.12
CA SER A 16 9.25 22.17 8.65
C SER A 16 9.28 21.40 9.97
N ASN A 17 8.73 21.98 11.05
CA ASN A 17 8.51 21.32 12.34
C ASN A 17 7.36 20.28 12.29
N ALA A 18 7.07 19.71 11.12
CA ALA A 18 6.08 18.66 11.00
C ALA A 18 6.55 17.40 11.75
N PRO A 19 5.68 16.73 12.50
CA PRO A 19 6.04 15.50 13.20
C PRO A 19 6.51 14.45 12.18
N MET A 20 7.63 13.80 12.48
CA MET A 20 8.10 12.69 11.67
C MET A 20 7.17 11.49 11.88
N LEU A 21 6.54 11.03 10.78
CA LEU A 21 5.70 9.84 10.76
C LEU A 21 6.50 8.65 10.23
N MET A 22 6.19 7.45 10.71
CA MET A 22 6.66 6.23 10.08
C MET A 22 5.99 6.04 8.71
N GLY A 23 6.68 5.38 7.78
CA GLY A 23 6.10 5.08 6.46
C GLY A 23 4.77 4.32 6.51
N SER A 24 4.60 3.44 7.49
CA SER A 24 3.35 2.73 7.74
C SER A 24 2.21 3.67 8.19
N GLU A 25 2.51 4.64 9.05
CA GLU A 25 1.54 5.65 9.49
C GLU A 25 1.16 6.58 8.32
N LEU A 26 2.16 6.94 7.50
CA LEU A 26 1.91 7.76 6.32
C LEU A 26 1.01 7.03 5.31
N LEU A 27 1.24 5.73 5.07
CA LEU A 27 0.38 4.92 4.22
C LEU A 27 -1.06 4.91 4.72
N VAL A 28 -1.28 4.64 6.01
CA VAL A 28 -2.63 4.62 6.59
C VAL A 28 -3.31 5.99 6.48
N LYS A 29 -2.59 7.07 6.80
CA LYS A 29 -3.10 8.44 6.62
C LYS A 29 -3.44 8.79 5.17
N SER A 30 -2.68 8.27 4.21
CA SER A 30 -3.00 8.45 2.79
C SER A 30 -4.30 7.74 2.42
N LEU A 31 -4.52 6.53 2.92
CA LEU A 31 -5.79 5.81 2.71
C LEU A 31 -6.98 6.52 3.37
N GLU A 32 -6.77 7.11 4.56
CA GLU A 32 -7.79 7.95 5.20
C GLU A 32 -8.12 9.19 4.35
N ALA A 33 -7.11 9.87 3.81
CA ALA A 33 -7.28 11.03 2.95
C ALA A 33 -8.02 10.71 1.63
N GLU A 34 -7.86 9.49 1.12
CA GLU A 34 -8.59 8.96 -0.03
C GLU A 34 -9.99 8.41 0.35
N ASN A 35 -10.44 8.61 1.59
CA ASN A 35 -11.72 8.16 2.11
C ASN A 35 -11.95 6.65 2.04
N VAL A 36 -10.90 5.86 2.14
CA VAL A 36 -11.01 4.40 2.24
C VAL A 36 -11.73 4.04 3.54
N LYS A 37 -12.83 3.30 3.44
CA LYS A 37 -13.65 2.89 4.60
C LYS A 37 -13.37 1.46 5.06
N TYR A 38 -13.02 0.60 4.14
CA TYR A 38 -12.82 -0.83 4.38
C TYR A 38 -11.52 -1.32 3.75
N ILE A 39 -10.80 -2.16 4.49
CA ILE A 39 -9.65 -2.91 3.98
C ILE A 39 -9.88 -4.39 4.33
N TRP A 40 -9.92 -5.24 3.31
CA TRP A 40 -9.92 -6.69 3.49
C TRP A 40 -8.50 -7.20 3.52
N GLY A 41 -8.16 -8.05 4.49
CA GLY A 41 -6.78 -8.48 4.56
C GLY A 41 -6.52 -9.67 5.47
N TYR A 42 -5.30 -10.19 5.33
CA TYR A 42 -4.76 -11.24 6.18
C TYR A 42 -3.36 -10.85 6.64
N PRO A 43 -3.15 -10.68 7.97
CA PRO A 43 -1.88 -10.24 8.51
C PRO A 43 -0.75 -11.24 8.27
N GLY A 44 0.47 -10.73 8.17
CA GLY A 44 1.69 -11.52 8.13
C GLY A 44 2.91 -10.69 8.48
N GLY A 45 4.05 -11.35 8.71
CA GLY A 45 5.25 -10.76 9.30
C GLY A 45 5.73 -9.47 8.61
N ALA A 46 5.78 -9.47 7.29
CA ALA A 46 6.25 -8.31 6.53
C ALA A 46 5.28 -7.10 6.54
N ALA A 47 4.02 -7.29 6.95
CA ALA A 47 3.01 -6.25 7.01
C ALA A 47 2.74 -5.71 8.43
N LEU A 48 3.42 -6.20 9.46
CA LEU A 48 3.10 -5.93 10.86
C LEU A 48 3.07 -4.44 11.20
N TYR A 49 4.02 -3.65 10.72
CA TYR A 49 4.04 -2.20 10.98
C TYR A 49 2.84 -1.46 10.37
N ILE A 50 2.35 -1.93 9.23
CA ILE A 50 1.16 -1.35 8.59
C ILE A 50 -0.08 -1.72 9.39
N TYR A 51 -0.20 -2.97 9.84
CA TYR A 51 -1.30 -3.42 10.69
C TYR A 51 -1.30 -2.73 12.06
N ASP A 52 -0.13 -2.47 12.66
CA ASP A 52 -0.01 -1.69 13.88
C ASP A 52 -0.49 -0.23 13.70
N ALA A 53 -0.14 0.40 12.58
CA ALA A 53 -0.63 1.73 12.24
C ALA A 53 -2.15 1.72 11.98
N LEU A 54 -2.65 0.70 11.29
CA LEU A 54 -4.09 0.53 11.00
C LEU A 54 -4.89 0.30 12.29
N TYR A 55 -4.34 -0.40 13.28
CA TYR A 55 -4.98 -0.64 14.57
C TYR A 55 -5.16 0.64 15.40
N LYS A 56 -4.30 1.64 15.21
CA LYS A 56 -4.28 2.89 15.98
C LYS A 56 -5.26 3.97 15.48
N GLN A 57 -6.00 3.71 14.42
CA GLN A 57 -6.98 4.62 13.84
C GLN A 57 -8.38 3.98 13.85
N GLU A 58 -9.44 4.80 13.69
CA GLU A 58 -10.84 4.37 13.78
C GLU A 58 -11.64 4.62 12.50
N SER A 59 -11.07 5.32 11.52
CA SER A 59 -11.77 5.73 10.28
C SER A 59 -11.88 4.61 9.26
N ILE A 60 -10.88 3.69 9.21
CA ILE A 60 -10.83 2.56 8.30
C ILE A 60 -11.11 1.27 9.06
N ARG A 61 -12.13 0.55 8.66
CA ARG A 61 -12.45 -0.76 9.23
C ARG A 61 -11.70 -1.88 8.52
N HIS A 62 -10.84 -2.59 9.25
CA HIS A 62 -10.20 -3.80 8.75
C HIS A 62 -11.14 -5.01 8.88
N LEU A 63 -11.28 -5.76 7.79
CA LEU A 63 -12.09 -6.98 7.70
C LEU A 63 -11.14 -8.18 7.50
N LEU A 64 -10.94 -8.93 8.57
CA LEU A 64 -10.07 -10.11 8.56
C LEU A 64 -10.68 -11.21 7.71
N VAL A 65 -9.93 -11.72 6.76
CA VAL A 65 -10.26 -12.90 5.98
C VAL A 65 -9.44 -14.12 6.45
N ARG A 66 -9.75 -15.30 5.92
CA ARG A 66 -8.98 -16.52 6.20
C ARG A 66 -8.11 -16.99 5.04
N HIS A 67 -8.16 -16.28 3.93
CA HIS A 67 -7.34 -16.51 2.74
C HIS A 67 -7.27 -15.22 1.93
N GLU A 68 -6.12 -14.88 1.39
CA GLU A 68 -5.87 -13.61 0.71
C GLU A 68 -6.68 -13.47 -0.59
N GLN A 69 -6.93 -14.57 -1.29
CA GLN A 69 -7.83 -14.56 -2.45
C GLN A 69 -9.24 -14.06 -2.08
N ALA A 70 -9.74 -14.44 -0.90
CA ALA A 70 -11.04 -13.95 -0.42
C ALA A 70 -10.99 -12.45 -0.11
N ALA A 71 -9.85 -11.90 0.35
CA ALA A 71 -9.69 -10.46 0.55
C ALA A 71 -9.88 -9.70 -0.75
N VAL A 72 -9.22 -10.14 -1.81
CA VAL A 72 -9.27 -9.46 -3.10
C VAL A 72 -10.66 -9.59 -3.74
N HIS A 73 -11.27 -10.77 -3.70
CA HIS A 73 -12.65 -10.94 -4.20
C HIS A 73 -13.69 -10.14 -3.40
N ALA A 74 -13.51 -9.99 -2.09
CA ALA A 74 -14.39 -9.15 -1.29
C ALA A 74 -14.24 -7.67 -1.64
N ALA A 75 -12.99 -7.20 -1.83
CA ALA A 75 -12.71 -5.83 -2.28
C ALA A 75 -13.25 -5.57 -3.70
N ASP A 76 -13.10 -6.53 -4.63
CA ASP A 76 -13.68 -6.48 -5.96
C ASP A 76 -15.22 -6.41 -5.91
N GLY A 77 -15.86 -7.26 -5.09
CA GLY A 77 -17.30 -7.23 -4.87
C GLY A 77 -17.80 -5.89 -4.29
N TYR A 78 -17.05 -5.31 -3.35
CA TYR A 78 -17.35 -3.98 -2.81
C TYR A 78 -17.29 -2.91 -3.91
N ALA A 79 -16.23 -2.92 -4.71
CA ALA A 79 -16.08 -1.94 -5.80
C ALA A 79 -17.23 -2.05 -6.83
N ARG A 80 -17.65 -3.27 -7.18
CA ARG A 80 -18.80 -3.51 -8.07
C ARG A 80 -20.12 -3.01 -7.49
N ALA A 81 -20.29 -3.16 -6.18
CA ALA A 81 -21.54 -2.82 -5.52
C ALA A 81 -21.69 -1.32 -5.23
N THR A 82 -20.59 -0.62 -4.97
CA THR A 82 -20.60 0.77 -4.53
C THR A 82 -20.14 1.76 -5.58
N GLY A 83 -19.31 1.33 -6.53
CA GLY A 83 -18.56 2.20 -7.44
C GLY A 83 -17.31 2.82 -6.82
N ASP A 84 -17.04 2.58 -5.55
CA ASP A 84 -15.83 3.02 -4.85
C ASP A 84 -14.66 2.07 -5.16
N VAL A 85 -13.43 2.49 -4.84
CA VAL A 85 -12.25 1.63 -4.98
C VAL A 85 -12.22 0.57 -3.88
N GLY A 86 -12.09 -0.70 -4.27
CA GLY A 86 -11.85 -1.80 -3.31
C GLY A 86 -10.39 -1.83 -2.87
N VAL A 87 -10.13 -2.07 -1.57
CA VAL A 87 -8.77 -2.12 -1.03
C VAL A 87 -8.54 -3.44 -0.30
N ALA A 88 -7.51 -4.18 -0.72
CA ALA A 88 -7.04 -5.38 -0.02
C ALA A 88 -5.60 -5.20 0.45
N MET A 89 -5.25 -5.81 1.60
CA MET A 89 -3.92 -5.74 2.17
C MET A 89 -3.44 -7.12 2.64
N VAL A 90 -2.26 -7.50 2.18
CA VAL A 90 -1.71 -8.85 2.42
C VAL A 90 -0.20 -8.79 2.70
N THR A 91 0.34 -9.89 3.23
CA THR A 91 1.78 -10.01 3.46
C THR A 91 2.55 -10.30 2.17
N SER A 92 3.86 -10.45 2.28
CA SER A 92 4.78 -10.79 1.17
C SER A 92 4.61 -12.23 0.68
N GLY A 93 5.29 -12.58 -0.39
CA GLY A 93 5.42 -13.94 -0.91
C GLY A 93 4.09 -14.66 -1.10
N PRO A 94 3.78 -15.70 -0.30
CA PRO A 94 2.54 -16.46 -0.43
C PRO A 94 1.29 -15.59 -0.24
N GLY A 95 1.35 -14.55 0.59
CA GLY A 95 0.24 -13.60 0.71
C GLY A 95 -0.03 -12.85 -0.59
N ALA A 96 1.02 -12.35 -1.23
CA ALA A 96 0.93 -11.66 -2.51
C ALA A 96 0.46 -12.62 -3.64
N THR A 97 1.05 -13.80 -3.77
CA THR A 97 0.68 -14.76 -4.82
C THR A 97 -0.76 -15.25 -4.72
N ASN A 98 -1.31 -15.38 -3.52
CA ASN A 98 -2.71 -15.74 -3.30
C ASN A 98 -3.70 -14.66 -3.79
N THR A 99 -3.25 -13.44 -4.10
CA THR A 99 -4.12 -12.38 -4.62
C THR A 99 -4.31 -12.43 -6.14
N ILE A 100 -3.47 -13.16 -6.86
CA ILE A 100 -3.37 -13.10 -8.33
C ILE A 100 -4.70 -13.37 -9.03
N THR A 101 -5.44 -14.39 -8.60
CA THR A 101 -6.74 -14.71 -9.20
C THR A 101 -7.71 -13.52 -9.10
N GLY A 102 -7.81 -12.90 -7.92
CA GLY A 102 -8.70 -11.75 -7.73
C GLY A 102 -8.25 -10.51 -8.51
N ILE A 103 -6.94 -10.24 -8.58
CA ILE A 103 -6.37 -9.15 -9.39
C ILE A 103 -6.70 -9.37 -10.86
N ALA A 104 -6.47 -10.60 -11.39
CA ALA A 104 -6.76 -10.91 -12.78
C ALA A 104 -8.26 -10.75 -13.10
N THR A 105 -9.13 -11.17 -12.19
CA THR A 105 -10.59 -11.00 -12.35
C THR A 105 -10.98 -9.52 -12.43
N ALA A 106 -10.49 -8.71 -11.51
CA ALA A 106 -10.76 -7.27 -11.49
C ALA A 106 -10.19 -6.55 -12.72
N TYR A 107 -8.99 -6.95 -13.17
CA TYR A 107 -8.34 -6.40 -14.35
C TYR A 107 -9.17 -6.65 -15.62
N MET A 108 -9.64 -7.89 -15.83
CA MET A 108 -10.42 -8.25 -17.01
C MET A 108 -11.75 -7.51 -17.09
N ASP A 109 -12.35 -7.21 -15.95
CA ASP A 109 -13.64 -6.50 -15.87
C ASP A 109 -13.47 -4.98 -15.64
N SER A 110 -12.23 -4.47 -15.62
CA SER A 110 -11.91 -3.06 -15.36
C SER A 110 -12.47 -2.53 -14.03
N ILE A 111 -12.46 -3.34 -13.00
CA ILE A 111 -12.91 -2.97 -11.66
C ILE A 111 -11.81 -2.21 -10.90
N PRO A 112 -12.11 -1.05 -10.29
CA PRO A 112 -11.14 -0.27 -9.52
C PRO A 112 -10.75 -1.00 -8.24
N LEU A 113 -9.51 -1.46 -8.17
CA LEU A 113 -8.98 -2.25 -7.07
C LEU A 113 -7.56 -1.81 -6.72
N VAL A 114 -7.28 -1.64 -5.43
CA VAL A 114 -5.93 -1.44 -4.90
C VAL A 114 -5.57 -2.65 -4.02
N VAL A 115 -4.48 -3.31 -4.34
CA VAL A 115 -3.93 -4.40 -3.54
C VAL A 115 -2.58 -4.00 -2.99
N ILE A 116 -2.49 -3.88 -1.68
CA ILE A 116 -1.26 -3.52 -0.96
C ILE A 116 -0.61 -4.82 -0.52
N THR A 117 0.54 -5.15 -1.11
CA THR A 117 1.34 -6.29 -0.70
C THR A 117 2.56 -5.81 0.08
N ALA A 118 2.89 -6.51 1.17
CA ALA A 118 4.20 -6.31 1.78
C ALA A 118 5.30 -6.97 0.93
N GLN A 119 6.54 -6.64 1.24
CA GLN A 119 7.73 -7.24 0.64
C GLN A 119 8.78 -7.49 1.73
N VAL A 120 9.72 -8.38 1.45
CA VAL A 120 10.90 -8.57 2.28
C VAL A 120 11.75 -7.29 2.31
N PRO A 121 12.62 -7.09 3.31
CA PRO A 121 13.53 -5.95 3.34
C PRO A 121 14.29 -5.76 2.04
N LEU A 122 14.50 -4.53 1.62
CA LEU A 122 15.13 -4.18 0.34
C LEU A 122 16.48 -4.90 0.11
N SER A 123 17.27 -5.08 1.18
CA SER A 123 18.56 -5.78 1.14
C SER A 123 18.46 -7.29 0.89
N LEU A 124 17.27 -7.87 1.01
CA LEU A 124 17.03 -9.30 0.83
C LEU A 124 16.32 -9.64 -0.49
N ILE A 125 15.86 -8.63 -1.22
CA ILE A 125 15.21 -8.85 -2.52
C ILE A 125 16.17 -9.49 -3.51
N GLY A 126 15.73 -10.59 -4.14
CA GLY A 126 16.54 -11.37 -5.08
C GLY A 126 17.51 -12.34 -4.45
N GLN A 127 17.37 -12.65 -3.15
CA GLN A 127 18.21 -13.57 -2.42
C GLN A 127 17.48 -14.83 -1.91
N ASP A 128 16.32 -15.13 -2.49
CA ASP A 128 15.47 -16.25 -2.08
C ASP A 128 15.13 -16.22 -0.57
N ALA A 129 14.87 -15.01 -0.06
CA ALA A 129 14.53 -14.81 1.33
C ALA A 129 13.20 -15.48 1.71
N PHE A 130 13.02 -15.75 3.00
CA PHE A 130 11.78 -16.36 3.51
C PHE A 130 10.57 -15.52 3.12
N GLN A 131 9.59 -16.13 2.46
CA GLN A 131 8.37 -15.49 1.94
C GLN A 131 8.67 -14.35 0.96
N GLU A 132 9.75 -14.44 0.19
CA GLU A 132 10.00 -13.58 -0.96
C GLU A 132 9.23 -14.06 -2.19
N CYS A 133 8.88 -13.15 -3.06
CA CYS A 133 8.32 -13.43 -4.38
C CYS A 133 8.55 -12.22 -5.30
N ASP A 134 8.80 -12.46 -6.57
CA ASP A 134 8.77 -11.41 -7.59
C ASP A 134 7.32 -11.00 -7.89
N THR A 135 6.74 -10.28 -6.95
CA THR A 135 5.36 -9.79 -7.05
C THR A 135 5.15 -8.92 -8.29
N ILE A 136 6.13 -8.09 -8.64
CA ILE A 136 6.07 -7.21 -9.82
C ILE A 136 6.05 -8.04 -11.11
N GLY A 137 6.93 -9.02 -11.23
CA GLY A 137 7.01 -9.89 -12.39
C GLY A 137 5.72 -10.69 -12.62
N ILE A 138 5.15 -11.25 -11.55
CA ILE A 138 3.93 -12.04 -11.62
C ILE A 138 2.70 -11.17 -11.94
N THR A 139 2.60 -9.98 -11.38
CA THR A 139 1.42 -9.12 -11.55
C THR A 139 1.46 -8.24 -12.80
N ARG A 140 2.64 -7.99 -13.37
CA ARG A 140 2.82 -7.09 -14.53
C ARG A 140 1.78 -7.23 -15.65
N PRO A 141 1.35 -8.44 -16.06
CA PRO A 141 0.38 -8.59 -17.16
C PRO A 141 -1.07 -8.28 -16.75
N ILE A 142 -1.36 -8.11 -15.46
CA ILE A 142 -2.72 -7.99 -14.91
C ILE A 142 -2.91 -6.75 -14.03
N VAL A 143 -1.99 -5.79 -14.08
CA VAL A 143 -2.07 -4.50 -13.38
C VAL A 143 -1.72 -3.35 -14.33
N LYS A 144 -2.03 -2.12 -13.90
CA LYS A 144 -1.65 -0.88 -14.61
C LYS A 144 -0.30 -0.39 -14.20
#